data_5f7eefda563afcfd69e9ac9b6d554e66
#
_entry.id   5f7eefda563afcfd69e9ac9b6d554e66
#
_cell.length_a   1.000
_cell.length_b   1.000
_cell.length_c   1.000
_cell.angle_alpha   90.00
_cell.angle_beta   90.00
_cell.angle_gamma   90.00
#
_symmetry.space_group_name_H-M   'P 1'
#
loop_
_entity.id
_entity.type
_entity.pdbx_description
1 polymer ?
#
loop_
_entity_poly.entity_id
_entity_poly.type
_entity_poly.pdbx_seq_one_letter_code
_entity_poly.pdbx_strand_id
1 'polypeptide(L)'
;MNDFEKKYPYFWLILGLILTVFSYGIFNTGVCAWIFAIPLIRFINNRTKWSSIILMLAGMVIAANITFFRLVEDNFNIMNQVFCSLNGVRIWFPFLVYFLCRKFGAKRIIAYYAFPAAVAAAEFFIDNPFISVMTSLSVSQFWNLGLMQVASVTGVVGVSFIVTLFASVINYIWEKGIRKETVMNAVGYGIAVVVITGIGMITVEKITTADQTVRVAAGVENFNLLLEDKSILAHYNGSDEEKIFQAFVDIIKERAGQAVQNGANLLVFPEDAFACSESSSEKFIEQAKSIARENKINILLPLLRLPEEGKKKNTLNFINSKGELLNT
;
A
#
# COMPACT_ATOMS: atom_id res chain seq x y z
N MET A 1 26.17 12.31 -23.02
CA MET A 1 24.76 12.05 -23.41
C MET A 1 24.80 11.25 -24.70
N ASN A 2 24.27 10.04 -24.69
CA ASN A 2 24.35 9.11 -25.82
C ASN A 2 23.40 9.59 -26.94
N ASP A 3 23.75 9.37 -28.21
CA ASP A 3 22.93 9.81 -29.36
C ASP A 3 21.51 9.24 -29.33
N PHE A 4 21.35 8.03 -28.80
CA PHE A 4 20.05 7.41 -28.56
C PHE A 4 19.17 8.24 -27.62
N GLU A 5 19.71 8.76 -26.52
CA GLU A 5 18.95 9.57 -25.54
C GLU A 5 18.44 10.88 -26.12
N LYS A 6 19.23 11.49 -27.00
CA LYS A 6 18.82 12.70 -27.71
C LYS A 6 17.74 12.44 -28.75
N LYS A 7 17.83 11.29 -29.42
CA LYS A 7 16.93 10.91 -30.51
C LYS A 7 15.56 10.44 -30.00
N TYR A 8 15.53 9.73 -28.84
CA TYR A 8 14.31 9.12 -28.32
C TYR A 8 14.03 9.51 -26.86
N PRO A 9 13.87 10.80 -26.52
CA PRO A 9 13.69 11.21 -25.13
C PRO A 9 12.36 10.70 -24.51
N TYR A 10 11.31 10.57 -25.30
CA TYR A 10 10.01 10.07 -24.85
C TYR A 10 10.01 8.58 -24.54
N PHE A 11 10.95 7.80 -25.08
CA PHE A 11 11.16 6.41 -24.69
C PHE A 11 11.38 6.28 -23.19
N TRP A 12 12.20 7.16 -22.60
CA TRP A 12 12.47 7.18 -21.16
C TRP A 12 11.24 7.52 -20.34
N LEU A 13 10.40 8.45 -20.82
CA LEU A 13 9.15 8.78 -20.17
C LEU A 13 8.19 7.57 -20.16
N ILE A 14 7.96 6.98 -21.32
CA ILE A 14 7.03 5.85 -21.47
C ILE A 14 7.51 4.65 -20.62
N LEU A 15 8.79 4.30 -20.72
CA LEU A 15 9.38 3.22 -19.92
C LEU A 15 9.20 3.47 -18.41
N GLY A 16 9.46 4.70 -17.96
CA GLY A 16 9.30 5.05 -16.56
C GLY A 16 7.85 5.00 -16.09
N LEU A 17 6.90 5.44 -16.91
CA LEU A 17 5.47 5.36 -16.60
C LEU A 17 4.99 3.90 -16.51
N ILE A 18 5.43 3.04 -17.42
CA ILE A 18 5.14 1.60 -17.37
C ILE A 18 5.68 1.00 -16.06
N LEU A 19 6.95 1.27 -15.74
CA LEU A 19 7.56 0.79 -14.50
C LEU A 19 6.86 1.35 -13.25
N THR A 20 6.32 2.57 -13.30
CA THR A 20 5.54 3.15 -12.21
C THR A 20 4.27 2.34 -11.93
N VAL A 21 3.57 1.89 -12.98
CA VAL A 21 2.38 1.03 -12.82
C VAL A 21 2.73 -0.26 -12.05
N PHE A 22 3.90 -0.83 -12.29
CA PHE A 22 4.37 -2.04 -11.61
C PHE A 22 5.14 -1.78 -10.30
N SER A 23 5.24 -0.54 -9.86
CA SER A 23 5.94 -0.18 -8.61
C SER A 23 4.99 0.08 -7.44
N TYR A 24 3.70 0.28 -7.70
CA TYR A 24 2.68 0.66 -6.74
C TYR A 24 1.40 -0.19 -6.88
N GLY A 25 0.52 -0.08 -5.89
CA GLY A 25 -0.85 -0.60 -5.95
C GLY A 25 -0.96 -2.10 -6.20
N ILE A 26 -1.97 -2.48 -6.97
CA ILE A 26 -2.33 -3.90 -7.19
C ILE A 26 -1.34 -4.68 -8.06
N PHE A 27 -0.58 -4.00 -8.92
CA PHE A 27 0.41 -4.63 -9.82
C PHE A 27 1.83 -4.60 -9.26
N ASN A 28 1.99 -4.20 -8.01
CA ASN A 28 3.27 -3.90 -7.43
C ASN A 28 4.26 -5.09 -7.53
N THR A 29 5.46 -4.78 -7.98
CA THR A 29 6.59 -5.71 -8.08
C THR A 29 7.81 -5.04 -7.44
N GLY A 30 8.37 -5.68 -6.40
CA GLY A 30 9.46 -5.09 -5.61
C GLY A 30 10.63 -4.56 -6.44
N VAL A 31 11.04 -5.30 -7.49
CA VAL A 31 12.15 -4.88 -8.38
C VAL A 31 11.81 -3.60 -9.15
N CYS A 32 10.56 -3.46 -9.64
CA CYS A 32 10.15 -2.27 -10.37
C CYS A 32 10.28 -1.01 -9.51
N ALA A 33 9.99 -1.10 -8.21
CA ALA A 33 10.11 0.03 -7.28
C ALA A 33 11.54 0.59 -7.18
N TRP A 34 12.58 -0.24 -7.37
CA TRP A 34 13.98 0.21 -7.39
C TRP A 34 14.34 0.94 -8.68
N ILE A 35 13.73 0.58 -9.80
CA ILE A 35 14.18 1.02 -11.12
C ILE A 35 13.27 2.01 -11.82
N PHE A 36 11.98 2.18 -11.41
CA PHE A 36 11.02 3.02 -12.14
C PHE A 36 11.47 4.47 -12.31
N ALA A 37 12.15 5.02 -11.30
CA ALA A 37 12.59 6.40 -11.32
C ALA A 37 13.83 6.63 -12.19
N ILE A 38 14.59 5.57 -12.55
CA ILE A 38 15.78 5.71 -13.39
C ILE A 38 15.44 6.36 -14.73
N PRO A 39 14.52 5.81 -15.55
CA PRO A 39 14.18 6.40 -16.85
C PRO A 39 13.49 7.76 -16.71
N LEU A 40 12.71 8.00 -15.67
CA LEU A 40 12.04 9.29 -15.46
C LEU A 40 13.03 10.41 -15.14
N ILE A 41 14.03 10.14 -14.31
CA ILE A 41 15.14 11.09 -14.05
C ILE A 41 15.93 11.32 -15.35
N ARG A 42 16.19 10.28 -16.15
CA ARG A 42 16.85 10.45 -17.47
C ARG A 42 16.04 11.35 -18.40
N PHE A 43 14.72 11.17 -18.45
CA PHE A 43 13.85 12.05 -19.23
C PHE A 43 13.99 13.52 -18.82
N ILE A 44 13.97 13.83 -17.51
CA ILE A 44 14.16 15.20 -16.99
C ILE A 44 15.55 15.74 -17.35
N ASN A 45 16.60 14.94 -17.25
CA ASN A 45 17.96 15.33 -17.58
C ASN A 45 18.11 15.70 -19.07
N ASN A 46 17.33 15.07 -19.93
CA ASN A 46 17.33 15.32 -21.37
C ASN A 46 16.35 16.42 -21.80
N ARG A 47 15.39 16.80 -20.94
CA ARG A 47 14.31 17.73 -21.25
C ARG A 47 14.04 18.69 -20.09
N THR A 48 14.66 19.87 -20.11
CA THR A 48 14.57 20.88 -19.04
C THR A 48 13.45 21.92 -19.23
N LYS A 49 12.54 21.70 -20.20
CA LYS A 49 11.40 22.60 -20.45
C LYS A 49 10.24 22.28 -19.49
N TRP A 50 9.50 23.31 -19.08
CA TRP A 50 8.29 23.17 -18.27
C TRP A 50 7.24 22.21 -18.88
N SER A 51 7.11 22.24 -20.20
CA SER A 51 6.21 21.32 -20.91
C SER A 51 6.52 19.84 -20.65
N SER A 52 7.78 19.49 -20.40
CA SER A 52 8.19 18.11 -20.14
C SER A 52 7.75 17.62 -18.76
N ILE A 53 7.84 18.48 -17.72
CA ILE A 53 7.39 18.09 -16.38
C ILE A 53 5.85 18.08 -16.29
N ILE A 54 5.16 18.94 -17.05
CA ILE A 54 3.70 18.92 -17.18
C ILE A 54 3.24 17.64 -17.92
N LEU A 55 3.92 17.26 -19.00
CA LEU A 55 3.63 16.00 -19.70
C LEU A 55 3.85 14.79 -18.80
N MET A 56 4.91 14.81 -17.98
CA MET A 56 5.14 13.77 -16.97
C MET A 56 4.01 13.72 -15.94
N LEU A 57 3.49 14.87 -15.48
CA LEU A 57 2.32 14.91 -14.59
C LEU A 57 1.11 14.21 -15.22
N ALA A 58 0.77 14.54 -16.45
CA ALA A 58 -0.33 13.90 -17.15
C ALA A 58 -0.13 12.37 -17.26
N GLY A 59 1.09 11.94 -17.61
CA GLY A 59 1.44 10.51 -17.63
C GLY A 59 1.35 9.85 -16.27
N MET A 60 1.78 10.52 -15.18
CA MET A 60 1.69 9.97 -13.82
C MET A 60 0.25 9.85 -13.35
N VAL A 61 -0.62 10.80 -13.68
CA VAL A 61 -2.05 10.69 -13.38
C VAL A 61 -2.66 9.48 -14.10
N ILE A 62 -2.32 9.27 -15.37
CA ILE A 62 -2.78 8.08 -16.11
C ILE A 62 -2.25 6.79 -15.48
N ALA A 63 -0.93 6.72 -15.18
CA ALA A 63 -0.32 5.56 -14.55
C ALA A 63 -0.96 5.25 -13.19
N ALA A 64 -1.20 6.27 -12.36
CA ALA A 64 -1.83 6.12 -11.06
C ALA A 64 -3.29 5.63 -11.17
N ASN A 65 -4.03 6.12 -12.15
CA ASN A 65 -5.38 5.61 -12.41
C ASN A 65 -5.37 4.12 -12.80
N ILE A 66 -4.42 3.67 -13.61
CA ILE A 66 -4.27 2.24 -13.93
C ILE A 66 -3.91 1.44 -12.67
N THR A 67 -3.01 1.97 -11.83
CA THR A 67 -2.44 1.29 -10.67
C THR A 67 -3.43 1.16 -9.51
N PHE A 68 -4.20 2.21 -9.23
CA PHE A 68 -5.01 2.32 -8.02
C PHE A 68 -6.51 2.15 -8.25
N PHE A 69 -6.95 2.03 -9.51
CA PHE A 69 -8.39 2.00 -9.86
C PHE A 69 -9.20 0.97 -9.06
N ARG A 70 -8.65 -0.23 -8.85
CA ARG A 70 -9.31 -1.32 -8.10
C ARG A 70 -8.94 -1.39 -6.63
N LEU A 71 -8.14 -0.45 -6.13
CA LEU A 71 -7.69 -0.49 -4.74
C LEU A 71 -8.77 -0.04 -3.76
N VAL A 72 -9.64 0.88 -4.20
CA VAL A 72 -10.70 1.46 -3.37
C VAL A 72 -12.06 0.85 -3.69
N GLU A 73 -12.43 0.83 -4.94
CA GLU A 73 -13.71 0.28 -5.41
C GLU A 73 -13.61 -0.15 -6.88
N ASP A 74 -14.36 -1.20 -7.25
CA ASP A 74 -14.49 -1.63 -8.65
C ASP A 74 -15.33 -0.65 -9.51
N ASN A 75 -15.91 0.38 -8.91
CA ASN A 75 -16.81 1.31 -9.57
C ASN A 75 -16.10 2.56 -10.06
N PHE A 76 -16.46 2.98 -11.28
CA PHE A 76 -16.02 4.23 -11.87
C PHE A 76 -16.80 5.41 -11.26
N ASN A 77 -16.42 5.79 -10.02
CA ASN A 77 -17.01 6.96 -9.37
C ASN A 77 -16.00 8.14 -9.34
N ILE A 78 -16.52 9.35 -9.19
CA ILE A 78 -15.70 10.57 -9.22
C ILE A 78 -14.71 10.62 -8.05
N MET A 79 -15.08 10.07 -6.89
CA MET A 79 -14.22 10.05 -5.70
C MET A 79 -13.01 9.15 -5.92
N ASN A 80 -13.20 7.97 -6.51
CA ASN A 80 -12.11 7.06 -6.88
C ASN A 80 -11.17 7.70 -7.90
N GLN A 81 -11.70 8.42 -8.90
CA GLN A 81 -10.89 9.15 -9.87
C GLN A 81 -10.06 10.27 -9.24
N VAL A 82 -10.63 10.99 -8.28
CA VAL A 82 -9.91 12.02 -7.50
C VAL A 82 -8.80 11.37 -6.68
N PHE A 83 -9.09 10.27 -5.97
CA PHE A 83 -8.09 9.50 -5.21
C PHE A 83 -6.92 9.04 -6.09
N CYS A 84 -7.20 8.39 -7.22
CA CYS A 84 -6.16 7.92 -8.15
C CYS A 84 -5.33 9.09 -8.69
N SER A 85 -6.00 10.19 -9.07
CA SER A 85 -5.31 11.37 -9.62
C SER A 85 -4.43 12.08 -8.60
N LEU A 86 -4.88 12.20 -7.35
CA LEU A 86 -4.07 12.77 -6.25
C LEU A 86 -2.82 11.92 -5.98
N ASN A 87 -2.94 10.59 -6.04
CA ASN A 87 -1.77 9.70 -5.96
C ASN A 87 -0.80 9.92 -7.13
N GLY A 88 -1.31 10.16 -8.33
CA GLY A 88 -0.49 10.54 -9.50
C GLY A 88 0.30 11.83 -9.26
N VAL A 89 -0.35 12.85 -8.69
CA VAL A 89 0.31 14.11 -8.31
C VAL A 89 1.37 13.87 -7.22
N ARG A 90 1.06 13.05 -6.21
CA ARG A 90 2.00 12.70 -5.13
C ARG A 90 3.25 12.02 -5.67
N ILE A 91 3.11 11.03 -6.56
CA ILE A 91 4.23 10.31 -7.16
C ILE A 91 5.04 11.23 -8.09
N TRP A 92 4.39 12.16 -8.77
CA TRP A 92 5.04 13.15 -9.64
C TRP A 92 5.82 14.23 -8.86
N PHE A 93 5.36 14.64 -7.68
CA PHE A 93 5.93 15.77 -6.92
C PHE A 93 7.45 15.66 -6.68
N PRO A 94 8.04 14.50 -6.31
CA PRO A 94 9.49 14.35 -6.20
C PRO A 94 10.27 14.66 -7.49
N PHE A 95 9.69 14.32 -8.63
CA PHE A 95 10.29 14.65 -9.94
C PHE A 95 10.22 16.15 -10.24
N LEU A 96 9.16 16.84 -9.80
CA LEU A 96 9.11 18.29 -9.85
C LEU A 96 10.24 18.91 -9.01
N VAL A 97 10.44 18.44 -7.76
CA VAL A 97 11.53 18.92 -6.90
C VAL A 97 12.89 18.70 -7.57
N TYR A 98 13.12 17.51 -8.10
CA TYR A 98 14.34 17.21 -8.85
C TYR A 98 14.52 18.15 -10.05
N PHE A 99 13.47 18.35 -10.85
CA PHE A 99 13.48 19.27 -12.00
C PHE A 99 13.81 20.70 -11.59
N LEU A 100 13.23 21.20 -10.51
CA LEU A 100 13.49 22.56 -9.99
C LEU A 100 14.95 22.69 -9.53
N CYS A 101 15.48 21.71 -8.79
CA CYS A 101 16.89 21.68 -8.39
C CYS A 101 17.81 21.75 -9.61
N ARG A 102 17.49 21.01 -10.67
CA ARG A 102 18.27 21.02 -11.91
C ARG A 102 18.16 22.36 -12.66
N LYS A 103 16.95 22.88 -12.75
CA LYS A 103 16.65 24.11 -13.48
C LYS A 103 17.27 25.34 -12.84
N PHE A 104 17.27 25.42 -11.52
CA PHE A 104 17.83 26.56 -10.77
C PHE A 104 19.30 26.38 -10.39
N GLY A 105 19.99 25.44 -11.01
CA GLY A 105 21.45 25.32 -10.94
C GLY A 105 21.98 24.72 -9.63
N ALA A 106 21.18 24.00 -8.88
CA ALA A 106 21.67 23.26 -7.72
C ALA A 106 22.81 22.31 -8.15
N LYS A 107 23.79 22.12 -7.24
CA LYS A 107 24.83 21.10 -7.47
C LYS A 107 24.17 19.76 -7.77
N ARG A 108 24.69 19.04 -8.76
CA ARG A 108 24.09 17.77 -9.22
C ARG A 108 23.85 16.76 -8.09
N ILE A 109 24.82 16.64 -7.19
CA ILE A 109 24.68 15.76 -6.03
C ILE A 109 23.48 16.14 -5.15
N ILE A 110 23.22 17.44 -4.94
CA ILE A 110 22.08 17.92 -4.17
C ILE A 110 20.78 17.52 -4.87
N ALA A 111 20.67 17.70 -6.19
CA ALA A 111 19.48 17.33 -6.94
C ALA A 111 19.18 15.82 -6.81
N TYR A 112 20.20 14.96 -6.88
CA TYR A 112 20.02 13.52 -6.74
C TYR A 112 19.59 13.10 -5.33
N TYR A 113 20.09 13.71 -4.27
CA TYR A 113 19.60 13.43 -2.91
C TYR A 113 18.25 14.09 -2.62
N ALA A 114 17.94 15.23 -3.24
CA ALA A 114 16.64 15.90 -3.11
C ALA A 114 15.48 15.04 -3.63
N PHE A 115 15.71 14.20 -4.63
CA PHE A 115 14.68 13.31 -5.17
C PHE A 115 14.16 12.31 -4.14
N PRO A 116 14.97 11.40 -3.54
CA PRO A 116 14.48 10.46 -2.54
C PRO A 116 13.99 11.15 -1.26
N ALA A 117 14.59 12.29 -0.87
CA ALA A 117 14.09 13.09 0.25
C ALA A 117 12.69 13.65 -0.02
N ALA A 118 12.42 14.08 -1.25
CA ALA A 118 11.10 14.55 -1.65
C ALA A 118 10.08 13.40 -1.72
N VAL A 119 10.50 12.16 -2.08
CA VAL A 119 9.62 10.97 -1.99
C VAL A 119 9.22 10.74 -0.55
N ALA A 120 10.18 10.66 0.37
CA ALA A 120 9.92 10.46 1.79
C ALA A 120 9.04 11.58 2.37
N ALA A 121 9.31 12.83 2.02
CA ALA A 121 8.50 13.97 2.45
C ALA A 121 7.08 13.91 1.89
N ALA A 122 6.91 13.58 0.61
CA ALA A 122 5.58 13.46 0.00
C ALA A 122 4.76 12.34 0.67
N GLU A 123 5.38 11.21 0.99
CA GLU A 123 4.71 10.13 1.71
C GLU A 123 4.40 10.49 3.16
N PHE A 124 5.25 11.26 3.83
CA PHE A 124 5.05 11.66 5.23
C PHE A 124 3.99 12.76 5.39
N PHE A 125 4.05 13.81 4.56
CA PHE A 125 3.18 14.98 4.73
C PHE A 125 1.82 14.85 4.03
N ILE A 126 1.69 13.96 3.06
CA ILE A 126 0.44 13.74 2.30
C ILE A 126 -0.29 12.49 2.81
N ASP A 127 0.13 11.93 3.93
CA ASP A 127 -0.57 10.83 4.58
C ASP A 127 -1.87 11.37 5.21
N ASN A 128 -2.98 11.06 4.59
CA ASN A 128 -4.31 11.40 5.05
C ASN A 128 -5.28 10.23 4.75
N PRO A 129 -6.52 10.23 5.26
CA PRO A 129 -7.49 9.15 5.03
C PRO A 129 -7.75 8.79 3.57
N PHE A 130 -7.46 9.71 2.64
CA PHE A 130 -7.60 9.50 1.20
C PHE A 130 -6.33 8.98 0.53
N ILE A 131 -5.16 9.15 1.18
CA ILE A 131 -3.85 8.74 0.63
C ILE A 131 -3.14 8.00 1.76
N SER A 132 -3.40 6.71 1.86
CA SER A 132 -2.95 5.86 2.96
C SER A 132 -1.55 5.28 2.72
N VAL A 133 -1.00 4.68 3.77
CA VAL A 133 0.22 3.86 3.72
C VAL A 133 0.15 2.79 2.61
N MET A 134 -1.05 2.30 2.26
CA MET A 134 -1.26 1.32 1.17
C MET A 134 -0.76 1.81 -0.19
N THR A 135 -0.67 3.12 -0.40
CA THR A 135 -0.14 3.71 -1.63
C THR A 135 1.35 4.07 -1.55
N SER A 136 2.01 3.78 -0.41
CA SER A 136 3.46 3.99 -0.24
C SER A 136 4.27 3.04 -1.10
N LEU A 137 5.42 3.52 -1.62
CA LEU A 137 6.35 2.70 -2.37
C LEU A 137 6.95 1.57 -1.52
N SER A 138 7.10 1.79 -0.21
CA SER A 138 7.62 0.81 0.74
C SER A 138 6.81 -0.49 0.75
N VAL A 139 5.51 -0.45 0.48
CA VAL A 139 4.65 -1.63 0.40
C VAL A 139 5.15 -2.63 -0.65
N SER A 140 5.81 -2.16 -1.72
CA SER A 140 6.43 -3.05 -2.71
C SER A 140 7.54 -3.95 -2.15
N GLN A 141 8.07 -3.64 -0.97
CA GLN A 141 9.19 -4.34 -0.33
C GLN A 141 8.76 -5.31 0.79
N PHE A 142 7.46 -5.56 0.97
CA PHE A 142 6.94 -6.36 2.09
C PHE A 142 7.56 -7.77 2.22
N TRP A 143 8.03 -8.36 1.13
CA TRP A 143 8.75 -9.63 1.12
C TRP A 143 10.20 -9.53 1.61
N ASN A 144 10.79 -8.34 1.61
CA ASN A 144 12.14 -8.11 2.08
C ASN A 144 12.13 -7.76 3.58
N LEU A 145 11.90 -8.77 4.41
CA LEU A 145 11.76 -8.59 5.85
C LEU A 145 12.94 -7.86 6.49
N GLY A 146 14.16 -8.08 6.02
CA GLY A 146 15.37 -7.40 6.52
C GLY A 146 15.32 -5.89 6.23
N LEU A 147 14.97 -5.49 5.00
CA LEU A 147 14.85 -4.09 4.65
C LEU A 147 13.65 -3.43 5.38
N MET A 148 12.55 -4.16 5.54
CA MET A 148 11.37 -3.65 6.23
C MET A 148 11.60 -3.34 7.70
N GLN A 149 12.64 -3.92 8.36
CA GLN A 149 13.01 -3.56 9.74
C GLN A 149 13.43 -2.09 9.87
N VAL A 150 13.83 -1.43 8.80
CA VAL A 150 14.09 0.03 8.78
C VAL A 150 12.87 0.81 9.25
N ALA A 151 11.66 0.31 8.94
CA ALA A 151 10.42 0.96 9.32
C ALA A 151 10.24 1.08 10.85
N SER A 152 10.90 0.24 11.65
CA SER A 152 10.86 0.33 13.13
C SER A 152 11.56 1.59 13.67
N VAL A 153 12.44 2.21 12.88
CA VAL A 153 13.21 3.40 13.27
C VAL A 153 12.73 4.65 12.56
N THR A 154 12.46 4.54 11.26
CA THR A 154 12.18 5.69 10.38
C THR A 154 10.74 5.72 9.87
N GLY A 155 9.93 4.74 10.20
CA GLY A 155 8.67 4.51 9.53
C GLY A 155 8.86 4.00 8.10
N VAL A 156 7.78 3.75 7.41
CA VAL A 156 7.77 3.26 6.02
C VAL A 156 8.46 4.20 5.04
N VAL A 157 8.47 5.48 5.33
CA VAL A 157 9.09 6.53 4.49
C VAL A 157 10.61 6.35 4.34
N GLY A 158 11.28 5.80 5.36
CA GLY A 158 12.70 5.49 5.27
C GLY A 158 13.00 4.35 4.29
N VAL A 159 12.12 3.37 4.21
CA VAL A 159 12.21 2.30 3.20
C VAL A 159 12.08 2.89 1.79
N SER A 160 11.08 3.75 1.58
CA SER A 160 10.87 4.44 0.29
C SER A 160 12.07 5.33 -0.09
N PHE A 161 12.68 6.01 0.91
CA PHE A 161 13.91 6.77 0.69
C PHE A 161 15.06 5.90 0.19
N ILE A 162 15.33 4.77 0.85
CA ILE A 162 16.41 3.84 0.49
C ILE A 162 16.19 3.29 -0.92
N VAL A 163 14.96 2.84 -1.23
CA VAL A 163 14.62 2.28 -2.53
C VAL A 163 14.80 3.30 -3.65
N THR A 164 14.34 4.54 -3.46
CA THR A 164 14.43 5.58 -4.48
C THR A 164 15.83 6.19 -4.60
N LEU A 165 16.63 6.12 -3.55
CA LEU A 165 18.05 6.54 -3.59
C LEU A 165 18.85 5.71 -4.59
N PHE A 166 18.50 4.44 -4.81
CA PHE A 166 19.11 3.60 -5.85
C PHE A 166 19.03 4.26 -7.23
N ALA A 167 17.84 4.71 -7.63
CA ALA A 167 17.66 5.38 -8.92
C ALA A 167 18.51 6.64 -9.03
N SER A 168 18.67 7.38 -7.94
CA SER A 168 19.53 8.56 -7.88
C SER A 168 21.01 8.19 -8.06
N VAL A 169 21.50 7.17 -7.38
CA VAL A 169 22.89 6.69 -7.49
C VAL A 169 23.18 6.24 -8.93
N ILE A 170 22.30 5.44 -9.52
CA ILE A 170 22.47 4.97 -10.92
C ILE A 170 22.51 6.16 -11.89
N ASN A 171 21.60 7.12 -11.77
CA ASN A 171 21.60 8.30 -12.64
C ASN A 171 22.83 9.19 -12.42
N TYR A 172 23.35 9.28 -11.19
CA TYR A 172 24.58 10.04 -10.91
C TYR A 172 25.79 9.43 -11.60
N ILE A 173 25.94 8.09 -11.54
CA ILE A 173 26.97 7.36 -12.28
C ILE A 173 26.81 7.57 -13.78
N TRP A 174 25.60 7.44 -14.28
CA TRP A 174 25.29 7.56 -15.71
C TRP A 174 25.65 8.96 -16.25
N GLU A 175 25.41 10.01 -15.45
CA GLU A 175 25.70 11.39 -15.87
C GLU A 175 27.18 11.77 -15.76
N LYS A 176 27.86 11.31 -14.70
CA LYS A 176 29.27 11.66 -14.41
C LYS A 176 30.28 10.67 -15.01
N GLY A 177 29.82 9.51 -15.42
CA GLY A 177 30.66 8.38 -15.78
C GLY A 177 31.26 7.64 -14.58
N ILE A 178 31.97 6.55 -14.86
CA ILE A 178 32.65 5.76 -13.85
C ILE A 178 33.92 6.51 -13.40
N ARG A 179 33.87 7.10 -12.21
CA ARG A 179 34.95 7.85 -11.56
C ARG A 179 35.08 7.42 -10.11
N LYS A 180 36.21 7.66 -9.48
CA LYS A 180 36.41 7.32 -8.07
C LYS A 180 35.28 7.81 -7.17
N GLU A 181 34.83 9.06 -7.34
CA GLU A 181 33.72 9.65 -6.59
C GLU A 181 32.39 8.89 -6.80
N THR A 182 32.01 8.60 -8.05
CA THR A 182 30.76 7.91 -8.36
C THR A 182 30.77 6.46 -7.92
N VAL A 183 31.92 5.78 -8.04
CA VAL A 183 32.10 4.43 -7.54
C VAL A 183 32.02 4.39 -6.01
N MET A 184 32.68 5.33 -5.33
CA MET A 184 32.60 5.42 -3.86
C MET A 184 31.17 5.63 -3.37
N ASN A 185 30.40 6.51 -4.03
CA ASN A 185 28.99 6.71 -3.68
C ASN A 185 28.15 5.45 -3.90
N ALA A 186 28.35 4.74 -5.02
CA ALA A 186 27.66 3.48 -5.29
C ALA A 186 28.03 2.38 -4.30
N VAL A 187 29.31 2.23 -4.00
CA VAL A 187 29.80 1.24 -3.03
C VAL A 187 29.30 1.59 -1.64
N GLY A 188 29.37 2.86 -1.22
CA GLY A 188 28.85 3.31 0.07
C GLY A 188 27.36 3.04 0.22
N TYR A 189 26.57 3.34 -0.82
CA TYR A 189 25.15 2.99 -0.85
C TYR A 189 24.93 1.47 -0.76
N GLY A 190 25.63 0.69 -1.59
CA GLY A 190 25.51 -0.78 -1.58
C GLY A 190 25.87 -1.39 -0.21
N ILE A 191 26.96 -0.94 0.42
CA ILE A 191 27.34 -1.36 1.77
C ILE A 191 26.24 -0.99 2.77
N ALA A 192 25.70 0.22 2.71
CA ALA A 192 24.64 0.65 3.61
C ALA A 192 23.40 -0.24 3.47
N VAL A 193 22.95 -0.55 2.25
CA VAL A 193 21.81 -1.44 2.01
C VAL A 193 22.09 -2.85 2.55
N VAL A 194 23.27 -3.42 2.28
CA VAL A 194 23.66 -4.75 2.77
C VAL A 194 23.70 -4.79 4.30
N VAL A 195 24.31 -3.79 4.94
CA VAL A 195 24.40 -3.71 6.41
C VAL A 195 23.02 -3.57 7.04
N ILE A 196 22.20 -2.66 6.52
CA ILE A 196 20.85 -2.41 7.02
C ILE A 196 19.98 -3.68 6.89
N THR A 197 19.98 -4.30 5.71
CA THR A 197 19.22 -5.53 5.46
C THR A 197 19.75 -6.69 6.31
N GLY A 198 21.07 -6.82 6.44
CA GLY A 198 21.70 -7.85 7.27
C GLY A 198 21.33 -7.70 8.75
N ILE A 199 21.42 -6.49 9.32
CA ILE A 199 21.00 -6.22 10.70
C ILE A 199 19.50 -6.53 10.85
N GLY A 200 18.69 -6.13 9.89
CA GLY A 200 17.26 -6.41 9.90
C GLY A 200 16.97 -7.91 9.88
N MET A 201 17.66 -8.70 9.07
CA MET A 201 17.51 -10.17 9.06
C MET A 201 17.90 -10.79 10.41
N ILE A 202 19.01 -10.36 11.01
CA ILE A 202 19.41 -10.81 12.36
C ILE A 202 18.33 -10.46 13.39
N THR A 203 17.69 -9.29 13.25
CA THR A 203 16.60 -8.89 14.15
C THR A 203 15.40 -9.81 13.99
N VAL A 204 15.02 -10.14 12.75
CA VAL A 204 13.91 -11.07 12.44
C VAL A 204 14.20 -12.47 13.01
N GLU A 205 15.43 -12.99 12.85
CA GLU A 205 15.80 -14.31 13.37
C GLU A 205 15.83 -14.37 14.92
N LYS A 206 16.12 -13.24 15.57
CA LYS A 206 16.09 -13.14 17.04
C LYS A 206 14.70 -13.07 17.65
N ILE A 207 13.65 -12.90 16.84
CA ILE A 207 12.27 -13.01 17.30
C ILE A 207 12.04 -14.48 17.63
N THR A 208 12.37 -14.84 18.87
CA THR A 208 12.05 -16.17 19.40
C THR A 208 10.55 -16.31 19.52
N THR A 209 10.03 -17.48 19.18
CA THR A 209 8.65 -17.82 19.51
C THR A 209 8.48 -17.66 21.02
N ALA A 210 7.46 -16.91 21.43
CA ALA A 210 7.10 -16.81 22.84
C ALA A 210 6.77 -18.22 23.37
N ASP A 211 7.00 -18.47 24.66
CA ASP A 211 6.66 -19.74 25.31
C ASP A 211 5.18 -20.08 25.17
N GLN A 212 4.35 -19.05 24.98
CA GLN A 212 2.93 -19.18 24.67
C GLN A 212 2.62 -18.53 23.32
N THR A 213 2.11 -19.32 22.40
CA THR A 213 1.66 -18.84 21.07
C THR A 213 0.17 -19.04 20.91
N VAL A 214 -0.49 -18.13 20.19
CA VAL A 214 -1.87 -18.26 19.77
C VAL A 214 -1.89 -18.51 18.28
N ARG A 215 -2.54 -19.59 17.85
CA ARG A 215 -2.75 -19.81 16.43
C ARG A 215 -3.95 -19.01 15.96
N VAL A 216 -3.71 -18.11 15.02
CA VAL A 216 -4.71 -17.19 14.46
C VAL A 216 -5.09 -17.67 13.07
N ALA A 217 -6.38 -17.75 12.78
CA ALA A 217 -6.94 -17.92 11.45
C ALA A 217 -7.40 -16.55 10.93
N ALA A 218 -6.94 -16.14 9.75
CA ALA A 218 -7.46 -14.98 9.06
C ALA A 218 -8.60 -15.42 8.13
N GLY A 219 -9.81 -14.92 8.41
CA GLY A 219 -10.98 -15.13 7.55
C GLY A 219 -10.96 -14.08 6.45
N VAL A 220 -10.48 -14.44 5.26
CA VAL A 220 -10.54 -13.58 4.08
C VAL A 220 -11.64 -14.11 3.17
N GLU A 221 -12.61 -13.26 2.87
CA GLU A 221 -13.63 -13.53 1.87
C GLU A 221 -13.42 -12.66 0.64
N ASN A 222 -13.67 -13.26 -0.51
CA ASN A 222 -13.80 -12.47 -1.72
C ASN A 222 -15.22 -11.90 -1.79
N PHE A 223 -15.42 -10.76 -1.07
CA PHE A 223 -16.71 -10.08 -1.05
C PHE A 223 -17.21 -9.72 -2.45
N ASN A 224 -16.32 -9.62 -3.45
CA ASN A 224 -16.72 -9.44 -4.84
C ASN A 224 -17.55 -10.63 -5.39
N LEU A 225 -17.38 -11.85 -4.86
CA LEU A 225 -18.23 -12.97 -5.24
C LEU A 225 -19.64 -12.89 -4.61
N LEU A 226 -19.74 -12.30 -3.41
CA LEU A 226 -21.04 -11.97 -2.81
C LEU A 226 -21.64 -10.70 -3.41
N LEU A 227 -20.78 -9.82 -3.97
CA LEU A 227 -21.11 -8.55 -4.60
C LEU A 227 -21.21 -8.64 -6.13
N GLU A 228 -21.08 -9.83 -6.77
CA GLU A 228 -21.43 -10.02 -8.18
C GLU A 228 -22.91 -9.68 -8.45
N ASP A 229 -23.72 -9.77 -7.42
CA ASP A 229 -24.97 -9.04 -7.38
C ASP A 229 -24.67 -7.61 -6.92
N LYS A 230 -24.51 -6.68 -7.87
CA LYS A 230 -24.28 -5.23 -7.65
C LYS A 230 -25.33 -4.55 -6.75
N SER A 231 -26.17 -5.37 -6.16
CA SER A 231 -27.27 -5.05 -5.31
C SER A 231 -26.91 -4.97 -3.83
N ILE A 232 -25.85 -5.57 -3.31
CA ILE A 232 -25.70 -5.63 -1.84
C ILE A 232 -25.51 -4.23 -1.24
N LEU A 233 -24.69 -3.35 -1.83
CA LEU A 233 -24.59 -1.96 -1.38
C LEU A 233 -25.77 -1.09 -1.82
N ALA A 234 -26.43 -1.43 -2.95
CA ALA A 234 -27.64 -0.75 -3.41
C ALA A 234 -28.93 -1.30 -2.77
N HIS A 235 -28.91 -2.53 -2.23
CA HIS A 235 -30.05 -3.21 -1.62
C HIS A 235 -30.09 -3.11 -0.08
N TYR A 236 -29.20 -2.33 0.52
CA TYR A 236 -29.42 -1.85 1.89
C TYR A 236 -30.76 -1.07 2.05
N ASN A 237 -31.52 -0.93 0.97
CA ASN A 237 -32.88 -0.39 0.95
C ASN A 237 -33.96 -1.48 1.14
N GLY A 238 -33.82 -2.32 2.13
CA GLY A 238 -34.98 -2.88 2.84
C GLY A 238 -35.51 -4.25 2.47
N SER A 239 -35.27 -4.85 1.29
CA SER A 239 -35.91 -6.15 0.96
C SER A 239 -35.00 -7.39 1.02
N ASP A 240 -33.69 -7.21 1.07
CA ASP A 240 -32.71 -8.32 1.09
C ASP A 240 -31.78 -8.33 2.32
N GLU A 241 -32.01 -7.49 3.32
CA GLU A 241 -31.18 -7.41 4.53
C GLU A 241 -31.06 -8.74 5.26
N GLU A 242 -32.17 -9.50 5.37
CA GLU A 242 -32.19 -10.79 6.06
C GLU A 242 -31.35 -11.85 5.31
N LYS A 243 -31.34 -11.82 3.97
CA LYS A 243 -30.50 -12.75 3.18
C LYS A 243 -29.02 -12.44 3.34
N ILE A 244 -28.65 -11.16 3.32
CA ILE A 244 -27.27 -10.71 3.54
C ILE A 244 -26.82 -11.06 4.94
N PHE A 245 -27.65 -10.78 5.92
CA PHE A 245 -27.44 -11.15 7.32
C PHE A 245 -27.17 -12.66 7.46
N GLN A 246 -28.02 -13.49 6.86
CA GLN A 246 -27.84 -14.95 6.92
C GLN A 246 -26.56 -15.39 6.22
N ALA A 247 -26.23 -14.83 5.06
CA ALA A 247 -24.98 -15.11 4.35
C ALA A 247 -23.74 -14.77 5.21
N PHE A 248 -23.75 -13.64 5.91
CA PHE A 248 -22.66 -13.28 6.83
C PHE A 248 -22.54 -14.22 8.02
N VAL A 249 -23.66 -14.65 8.59
CA VAL A 249 -23.69 -15.64 9.67
C VAL A 249 -23.11 -16.98 9.19
N ASP A 250 -23.50 -17.42 8.00
CA ASP A 250 -23.03 -18.68 7.40
C ASP A 250 -21.50 -18.64 7.13
N ILE A 251 -21.00 -17.52 6.66
CA ILE A 251 -19.55 -17.28 6.48
C ILE A 251 -18.81 -17.42 7.81
N ILE A 252 -19.26 -16.71 8.86
CA ILE A 252 -18.61 -16.81 10.18
C ILE A 252 -18.63 -18.24 10.68
N LYS A 253 -19.74 -18.94 10.54
CA LYS A 253 -19.89 -20.34 10.96
C LYS A 253 -18.94 -21.27 10.21
N GLU A 254 -18.88 -21.15 8.89
CA GLU A 254 -17.98 -21.95 8.04
C GLU A 254 -16.52 -21.71 8.41
N ARG A 255 -16.11 -20.43 8.50
CA ARG A 255 -14.72 -20.06 8.83
C ARG A 255 -14.32 -20.44 10.25
N ALA A 256 -15.25 -20.35 11.21
CA ALA A 256 -15.01 -20.81 12.57
C ALA A 256 -14.75 -22.33 12.60
N GLY A 257 -15.56 -23.12 11.88
CA GLY A 257 -15.36 -24.56 11.75
C GLY A 257 -14.02 -24.91 11.11
N GLN A 258 -13.67 -24.26 10.00
CA GLN A 258 -12.38 -24.44 9.32
C GLN A 258 -11.19 -24.04 10.20
N ALA A 259 -11.30 -22.93 10.93
CA ALA A 259 -10.26 -22.44 11.83
C ALA A 259 -9.97 -23.46 12.95
N VAL A 260 -11.01 -23.99 13.57
CA VAL A 260 -10.88 -25.00 14.65
C VAL A 260 -10.30 -26.31 14.12
N GLN A 261 -10.73 -26.78 12.95
CA GLN A 261 -10.16 -27.97 12.31
C GLN A 261 -8.65 -27.85 12.06
N ASN A 262 -8.17 -26.63 11.81
CA ASN A 262 -6.76 -26.32 11.64
C ASN A 262 -6.06 -25.90 12.94
N GLY A 263 -6.70 -26.10 14.10
CA GLY A 263 -6.13 -25.84 15.42
C GLY A 263 -5.99 -24.37 15.78
N ALA A 264 -6.73 -23.46 15.15
CA ALA A 264 -6.72 -22.05 15.50
C ALA A 264 -7.50 -21.80 16.80
N ASN A 265 -7.00 -20.83 17.59
CA ASN A 265 -7.62 -20.39 18.84
C ASN A 265 -8.38 -19.06 18.67
N LEU A 266 -8.08 -18.32 17.59
CA LEU A 266 -8.65 -17.03 17.29
C LEU A 266 -8.95 -16.94 15.80
N LEU A 267 -10.16 -16.53 15.44
CA LEU A 267 -10.59 -16.18 14.09
C LEU A 267 -10.67 -14.67 13.98
N VAL A 268 -10.01 -14.08 12.98
CA VAL A 268 -9.96 -12.65 12.73
C VAL A 268 -10.43 -12.36 11.32
N PHE A 269 -11.32 -11.40 11.17
CA PHE A 269 -11.75 -10.88 9.87
C PHE A 269 -11.12 -9.49 9.59
N PRO A 270 -10.95 -9.10 8.31
CA PRO A 270 -10.44 -7.78 7.96
C PRO A 270 -11.46 -6.67 8.30
N GLU A 271 -10.99 -5.44 8.40
CA GLU A 271 -11.84 -4.26 8.56
C GLU A 271 -12.94 -4.22 7.48
N ASP A 272 -14.13 -3.75 7.86
CA ASP A 272 -15.31 -3.67 6.99
C ASP A 272 -15.78 -5.02 6.38
N ALA A 273 -15.35 -6.14 6.96
CA ALA A 273 -15.75 -7.46 6.50
C ALA A 273 -17.28 -7.70 6.57
N PHE A 274 -17.95 -7.07 7.54
CA PHE A 274 -19.39 -7.20 7.73
C PHE A 274 -20.01 -5.82 7.92
N ALA A 275 -21.18 -5.62 7.33
CA ALA A 275 -21.95 -4.40 7.49
C ALA A 275 -23.43 -4.74 7.75
N CYS A 276 -24.07 -4.02 8.65
CA CYS A 276 -25.50 -4.16 8.93
C CYS A 276 -26.12 -2.85 9.42
N SER A 277 -27.44 -2.78 9.43
CA SER A 277 -28.16 -1.69 10.07
C SER A 277 -27.88 -1.66 11.58
N GLU A 278 -28.03 -0.50 12.22
CA GLU A 278 -27.87 -0.37 13.68
C GLU A 278 -28.85 -1.32 14.40
N SER A 279 -30.07 -1.47 13.88
CA SER A 279 -31.11 -2.33 14.45
C SER A 279 -30.77 -3.83 14.37
N SER A 280 -30.05 -4.25 13.34
CA SER A 280 -29.64 -5.66 13.15
C SER A 280 -28.31 -6.00 13.82
N SER A 281 -27.56 -4.99 14.28
CA SER A 281 -26.20 -5.16 14.79
C SER A 281 -26.14 -6.05 16.04
N GLU A 282 -27.08 -5.87 16.98
CA GLU A 282 -27.13 -6.68 18.20
C GLU A 282 -27.47 -8.15 17.88
N LYS A 283 -28.44 -8.38 16.99
CA LYS A 283 -28.79 -9.73 16.53
C LYS A 283 -27.60 -10.43 15.89
N PHE A 284 -26.79 -9.69 15.10
CA PHE A 284 -25.60 -10.20 14.45
C PHE A 284 -24.51 -10.59 15.46
N ILE A 285 -24.26 -9.75 16.46
CA ILE A 285 -23.32 -10.04 17.54
C ILE A 285 -23.78 -11.27 18.33
N GLU A 286 -25.07 -11.43 18.64
CA GLU A 286 -25.59 -12.61 19.35
C GLU A 286 -25.39 -13.90 18.52
N GLN A 287 -25.57 -13.87 17.19
CA GLN A 287 -25.25 -15.01 16.33
C GLN A 287 -23.75 -15.35 16.38
N ALA A 288 -22.89 -14.34 16.30
CA ALA A 288 -21.44 -14.54 16.40
C ALA A 288 -21.03 -15.11 17.77
N LYS A 289 -21.68 -14.69 18.87
CA LYS A 289 -21.49 -15.24 20.23
C LYS A 289 -21.87 -16.71 20.31
N SER A 290 -22.97 -17.12 19.66
CA SER A 290 -23.38 -18.53 19.59
C SER A 290 -22.34 -19.35 18.83
N ILE A 291 -21.89 -18.86 17.65
CA ILE A 291 -20.88 -19.54 16.83
C ILE A 291 -19.56 -19.68 17.59
N ALA A 292 -19.11 -18.62 18.30
CA ALA A 292 -17.89 -18.64 19.10
C ALA A 292 -17.95 -19.71 20.19
N ARG A 293 -19.09 -19.83 20.88
CA ARG A 293 -19.34 -20.83 21.94
C ARG A 293 -19.41 -22.25 21.39
N GLU A 294 -20.16 -22.46 20.31
CA GLU A 294 -20.35 -23.76 19.68
C GLU A 294 -19.02 -24.35 19.18
N ASN A 295 -18.18 -23.48 18.57
CA ASN A 295 -16.89 -23.87 18.01
C ASN A 295 -15.73 -23.76 19.03
N LYS A 296 -15.98 -23.25 20.23
CA LYS A 296 -14.94 -22.99 21.26
C LYS A 296 -13.77 -22.17 20.76
N ILE A 297 -14.03 -21.16 19.92
CA ILE A 297 -13.03 -20.29 19.30
C ILE A 297 -13.29 -18.82 19.66
N ASN A 298 -12.23 -18.05 19.86
CA ASN A 298 -12.36 -16.60 19.99
C ASN A 298 -12.57 -15.99 18.61
N ILE A 299 -13.41 -14.96 18.51
CA ILE A 299 -13.71 -14.26 17.26
C ILE A 299 -13.45 -12.77 17.42
N LEU A 300 -12.65 -12.21 16.52
CA LEU A 300 -12.49 -10.78 16.37
C LEU A 300 -13.34 -10.35 15.17
N LEU A 301 -14.48 -9.73 15.48
CA LEU A 301 -15.56 -9.42 14.54
C LEU A 301 -15.59 -7.91 14.25
N PRO A 302 -15.04 -7.44 13.13
CA PRO A 302 -15.24 -6.08 12.68
C PRO A 302 -16.66 -5.92 12.13
N LEU A 303 -17.31 -4.81 12.45
CA LEU A 303 -18.67 -4.54 12.05
C LEU A 303 -18.88 -3.07 11.72
N LEU A 304 -19.23 -2.78 10.48
CA LEU A 304 -19.68 -1.47 10.03
C LEU A 304 -21.18 -1.34 10.33
N ARG A 305 -21.51 -0.52 11.31
CA ARG A 305 -22.90 -0.21 11.66
C ARG A 305 -23.39 0.97 10.86
N LEU A 306 -24.53 0.81 10.20
CA LEU A 306 -25.15 1.78 9.32
C LEU A 306 -26.42 2.31 9.99
N PRO A 307 -26.35 3.46 10.70
CA PRO A 307 -27.54 4.09 11.27
C PRO A 307 -28.41 4.69 10.17
N GLU A 308 -29.72 4.79 10.40
CA GLU A 308 -30.65 5.47 9.48
C GLU A 308 -30.31 6.95 9.32
N GLU A 309 -29.86 7.56 10.40
CA GLU A 309 -29.37 8.96 10.41
C GLU A 309 -28.04 9.05 11.16
N GLY A 310 -27.15 9.90 10.67
CA GLY A 310 -25.88 10.18 11.34
C GLY A 310 -24.66 9.52 10.66
N LYS A 311 -23.57 9.35 11.44
CA LYS A 311 -22.32 8.80 10.94
C LYS A 311 -22.27 7.30 11.08
N LYS A 312 -21.76 6.61 10.06
CA LYS A 312 -21.38 5.20 10.13
C LYS A 312 -20.41 4.96 11.29
N LYS A 313 -20.57 3.83 11.98
CA LYS A 313 -19.70 3.42 13.10
C LYS A 313 -18.96 2.15 12.71
N ASN A 314 -17.64 2.22 12.64
CA ASN A 314 -16.80 1.06 12.48
C ASN A 314 -16.41 0.53 13.86
N THR A 315 -16.84 -0.67 14.20
CA THR A 315 -16.63 -1.29 15.51
C THR A 315 -15.87 -2.60 15.38
N LEU A 316 -15.06 -2.92 16.39
CA LEU A 316 -14.33 -4.16 16.50
C LEU A 316 -14.78 -4.89 17.74
N ASN A 317 -15.50 -6.00 17.57
CA ASN A 317 -16.09 -6.77 18.67
C ASN A 317 -15.22 -7.97 18.98
N PHE A 318 -14.71 -8.08 20.20
CA PHE A 318 -13.98 -9.27 20.65
C PHE A 318 -14.89 -10.19 21.43
N ILE A 319 -15.15 -11.37 20.87
CA ILE A 319 -16.00 -12.40 21.44
C ILE A 319 -15.11 -13.58 21.85
N ASN A 320 -15.15 -13.96 23.12
CA ASN A 320 -14.36 -15.10 23.59
C ASN A 320 -14.98 -16.46 23.24
N SER A 321 -14.23 -17.54 23.44
CA SER A 321 -14.65 -18.91 23.17
C SER A 321 -15.81 -19.40 24.04
N LYS A 322 -16.24 -18.63 25.04
CA LYS A 322 -17.44 -18.88 25.84
C LYS A 322 -18.68 -18.16 25.31
N GLY A 323 -18.50 -17.34 24.26
CA GLY A 323 -19.55 -16.51 23.68
C GLY A 323 -19.82 -15.23 24.47
N GLU A 324 -18.83 -14.72 25.22
CA GLU A 324 -18.92 -13.46 25.94
C GLU A 324 -18.29 -12.35 25.11
N LEU A 325 -19.00 -11.22 24.97
CA LEU A 325 -18.44 -10.01 24.36
C LEU A 325 -17.57 -9.32 25.41
N LEU A 326 -16.25 -9.24 25.16
CA LEU A 326 -15.30 -8.68 26.13
C LEU A 326 -15.06 -7.18 25.89
N ASN A 327 -15.11 -6.75 24.63
CA ASN A 327 -14.90 -5.35 24.26
C ASN A 327 -15.55 -5.04 22.90
N THR A 328 -15.90 -3.79 22.69
CA THR A 328 -16.45 -3.26 21.44
C THR A 328 -15.64 -2.08 20.97
#